data_0433109be78ba491e6bfb14fce61e9fe
#
_entry.id   0433109be78ba491e6bfb14fce61e9fe
#
_cell.length_a   1.000
_cell.length_b   1.000
_cell.length_c   1.000
_cell.angle_alpha   90.00
_cell.angle_beta   90.00
_cell.angle_gamma   90.00
#
_symmetry.space_group_name_H-M   'P 1'
#
loop_
_entity.id
_entity.type
_entity.pdbx_description
1 polymer ?
#
loop_
_entity_poly.entity_id
_entity_poly.type
_entity_poly.pdbx_seq_one_letter_code
_entity_poly.pdbx_strand_id
1 'polypeptide(L)'
;LQIPFHIVCGGDTLLHGKTTSSGLQQVRMTLHKNKTYQVVATHNGESFEYDFPACKEGSALQVSQAKDKVHIRVLRSGDMVSSYRLFSYHDRLGTQEIACSSQDWALVHTEGVPSGCLSFFLTDDSCRVLSERTVYVDADKSRPTFQIEKVHSPGSEWDLSALTQQDSMTVFARILPEASNSALTAETVFKRTSSLVSPLPF
;
A
#
# COMPACT_ATOMS: atom_id res chain seq x y z
N LEU A 1 -14.69 13.22 2.67
CA LEU A 1 -14.42 14.64 2.51
C LEU A 1 -13.29 14.84 1.51
N GLN A 2 -13.49 15.65 0.47
CA GLN A 2 -12.46 15.95 -0.52
C GLN A 2 -11.76 17.26 -0.12
N ILE A 3 -10.52 17.14 0.36
CA ILE A 3 -9.74 18.29 0.84
C ILE A 3 -8.81 18.73 -0.31
N PRO A 4 -8.88 20.00 -0.76
CA PRO A 4 -7.91 20.53 -1.70
C PRO A 4 -6.55 20.70 -1.03
N PHE A 5 -5.50 20.40 -1.78
CA PHE A 5 -4.13 20.60 -1.34
C PHE A 5 -3.24 21.02 -2.51
N HIS A 6 -2.10 21.58 -2.20
CA HIS A 6 -1.02 21.81 -3.16
C HIS A 6 0.32 21.49 -2.53
N ILE A 7 1.27 21.16 -3.38
CA ILE A 7 2.65 20.87 -2.97
C ILE A 7 3.53 21.99 -3.48
N VAL A 8 4.29 22.57 -2.57
CA VAL A 8 5.20 23.70 -2.86
C VAL A 8 6.65 23.30 -2.65
N CYS A 9 7.54 23.94 -3.40
CA CYS A 9 8.98 23.82 -3.26
C CYS A 9 9.62 25.19 -3.47
N GLY A 10 10.26 25.73 -2.45
CA GLY A 10 10.93 27.03 -2.52
C GLY A 10 9.98 28.19 -2.86
N GLY A 11 8.70 28.10 -2.51
CA GLY A 11 7.66 29.07 -2.81
C GLY A 11 6.87 28.81 -4.10
N ASP A 12 7.35 27.96 -4.98
CA ASP A 12 6.65 27.59 -6.21
C ASP A 12 5.71 26.41 -5.99
N THR A 13 4.49 26.49 -6.52
CA THR A 13 3.55 25.39 -6.51
C THR A 13 3.88 24.38 -7.62
N LEU A 14 4.20 23.17 -7.23
CA LEU A 14 4.53 22.08 -8.15
C LEU A 14 3.32 21.27 -8.60
N LEU A 15 2.33 21.11 -7.72
CA LEU A 15 1.18 20.26 -7.95
C LEU A 15 -0.01 20.74 -7.14
N HIS A 16 -1.20 20.65 -7.74
CA HIS A 16 -2.48 20.80 -7.07
C HIS A 16 -3.24 19.47 -7.08
N GLY A 17 -3.99 19.19 -6.04
CA GLY A 17 -4.81 17.99 -5.94
C GLY A 17 -5.97 18.13 -4.98
N LYS A 18 -6.76 17.08 -4.92
CA LYS A 18 -7.81 16.89 -3.90
C LYS A 18 -7.74 15.46 -3.39
N THR A 19 -7.95 15.29 -2.11
CA THR A 19 -8.08 13.95 -1.56
C THR A 19 -9.34 13.26 -2.09
N THR A 20 -9.34 11.94 -2.07
CA THR A 20 -10.57 11.16 -2.31
C THR A 20 -11.57 11.38 -1.18
N SER A 21 -12.78 10.84 -1.32
CA SER A 21 -13.79 10.86 -0.24
C SER A 21 -13.30 10.20 1.06
N SER A 22 -12.32 9.30 0.96
CA SER A 22 -11.66 8.65 2.10
C SER A 22 -10.56 9.49 2.74
N GLY A 23 -10.31 10.72 2.27
CA GLY A 23 -9.28 11.60 2.80
C GLY A 23 -7.86 11.30 2.31
N LEU A 24 -7.69 10.37 1.36
CA LEU A 24 -6.38 9.94 0.85
C LEU A 24 -6.16 10.40 -0.59
N GLN A 25 -4.92 10.73 -0.91
CA GLN A 25 -4.47 10.96 -2.29
C GLN A 25 -3.05 10.44 -2.44
N GLN A 26 -2.83 9.61 -3.44
CA GLN A 26 -1.50 9.19 -3.82
C GLN A 26 -0.93 10.16 -4.86
N VAL A 27 0.26 10.67 -4.57
CA VAL A 27 1.00 11.56 -5.47
C VAL A 27 2.34 10.90 -5.81
N ARG A 28 2.68 10.94 -7.10
CA ARG A 28 4.00 10.51 -7.59
C ARG A 28 4.77 11.74 -8.03
N MET A 29 5.92 11.97 -7.39
CA MET A 29 6.79 13.10 -7.72
C MET A 29 8.26 12.73 -7.48
N THR A 30 9.14 13.46 -8.13
CA THR A 30 10.60 13.34 -7.91
C THR A 30 11.02 14.43 -6.95
N LEU A 31 11.64 14.03 -5.84
CA LEU A 31 12.24 14.96 -4.88
C LEU A 31 13.71 15.17 -5.21
N HIS A 32 14.17 16.41 -5.15
CA HIS A 32 15.56 16.78 -5.38
C HIS A 32 16.28 17.05 -4.05
N LYS A 33 17.52 16.59 -3.93
CA LYS A 33 18.39 16.87 -2.82
C LYS A 33 18.51 18.38 -2.62
N ASN A 34 18.61 18.83 -1.37
CA ASN A 34 18.74 20.24 -0.99
C ASN A 34 17.54 21.13 -1.31
N LYS A 35 16.38 20.54 -1.57
CA LYS A 35 15.11 21.27 -1.69
C LYS A 35 14.18 20.88 -0.56
N THR A 36 13.45 21.86 -0.06
CA THR A 36 12.38 21.69 0.92
C THR A 36 11.04 21.66 0.21
N TYR A 37 10.20 20.72 0.59
CA TYR A 37 8.87 20.55 0.06
C TYR A 37 7.86 20.61 1.17
N GLN A 38 6.72 21.22 0.90
CA GLN A 38 5.59 21.30 1.84
C GLN A 38 4.30 20.87 1.16
N VAL A 39 3.41 20.25 1.92
CA VAL A 39 2.00 20.10 1.54
C VAL A 39 1.21 21.18 2.26
N VAL A 40 0.47 21.93 1.52
CA VAL A 40 -0.48 22.91 2.05
C VAL A 40 -1.89 22.42 1.74
N ALA A 41 -2.66 22.13 2.76
CA ALA A 41 -4.06 21.69 2.65
C ALA A 41 -4.98 22.76 3.20
N THR A 42 -6.13 22.96 2.56
CA THR A 42 -7.14 23.96 3.01
C THR A 42 -8.43 23.26 3.37
N HIS A 43 -8.91 23.50 4.58
CA HIS A 43 -10.18 22.96 5.06
C HIS A 43 -10.93 24.00 5.88
N ASN A 44 -12.21 24.23 5.55
CA ASN A 44 -13.08 25.22 6.23
C ASN A 44 -12.49 26.64 6.32
N GLY A 45 -11.70 27.05 5.30
CA GLY A 45 -11.04 28.34 5.28
C GLY A 45 -9.73 28.42 6.06
N GLU A 46 -9.34 27.36 6.74
CA GLU A 46 -8.04 27.24 7.43
C GLU A 46 -7.01 26.54 6.54
N SER A 47 -5.76 26.97 6.64
CA SER A 47 -4.62 26.37 5.93
C SER A 47 -3.76 25.60 6.88
N PHE A 48 -3.39 24.38 6.48
CA PHE A 48 -2.53 23.47 7.23
C PHE A 48 -1.30 23.16 6.39
N GLU A 49 -0.13 23.35 6.98
CA GLU A 49 1.16 23.17 6.32
C GLU A 49 1.92 21.99 6.94
N TYR A 50 2.48 21.13 6.10
CA TYR A 50 3.25 19.98 6.53
C TYR A 50 4.53 19.88 5.70
N ASP A 51 5.67 19.86 6.37
CA ASP A 51 6.95 19.69 5.73
C ASP A 51 7.17 18.22 5.32
N PHE A 52 7.69 18.01 4.13
CA PHE A 52 8.24 16.70 3.76
C PHE A 52 9.57 16.47 4.51
N PRO A 53 9.86 15.22 4.86
CA PRO A 53 11.19 14.87 5.33
C PRO A 53 12.26 15.27 4.31
N ALA A 54 13.41 15.72 4.81
CA ALA A 54 14.53 16.06 3.94
C ALA A 54 14.91 14.87 3.03
N CYS A 55 15.09 15.14 1.74
CA CYS A 55 15.53 14.13 0.80
C CYS A 55 16.96 13.71 1.12
N LYS A 56 17.17 12.44 1.44
CA LYS A 56 18.48 11.82 1.70
C LYS A 56 18.88 10.95 0.52
N GLU A 57 20.19 10.79 0.34
CA GLU A 57 20.72 9.77 -0.55
C GLU A 57 20.44 8.38 0.02
N GLY A 58 20.23 7.41 -0.85
CA GLY A 58 19.94 6.06 -0.43
C GLY A 58 19.38 5.19 -1.55
N SER A 59 18.90 4.01 -1.14
CA SER A 59 18.25 3.06 -2.03
C SER A 59 16.79 2.87 -1.64
N ALA A 60 15.92 2.72 -2.63
CA ALA A 60 14.50 2.51 -2.42
C ALA A 60 13.96 1.46 -3.39
N LEU A 61 12.89 0.77 -2.97
CA LEU A 61 12.13 -0.12 -3.82
C LEU A 61 10.91 0.60 -4.39
N GLN A 62 10.76 0.54 -5.69
CA GLN A 62 9.50 0.83 -6.38
C GLN A 62 8.87 -0.50 -6.76
N VAL A 63 7.67 -0.76 -6.26
CA VAL A 63 6.93 -2.00 -6.49
C VAL A 63 5.59 -1.66 -7.12
N SER A 64 5.24 -2.38 -8.18
CA SER A 64 3.94 -2.29 -8.84
C SER A 64 3.42 -3.67 -9.15
N GLN A 65 2.17 -3.93 -8.83
CA GLN A 65 1.50 -5.20 -9.09
C GLN A 65 0.53 -5.07 -10.27
N ALA A 66 0.63 -5.99 -11.21
CA ALA A 66 -0.28 -6.10 -12.35
C ALA A 66 -0.67 -7.57 -12.54
N LYS A 67 -1.95 -7.87 -12.31
CA LYS A 67 -2.51 -9.25 -12.40
C LYS A 67 -1.72 -10.23 -11.52
N ASP A 68 -1.00 -11.14 -12.17
CA ASP A 68 -0.21 -12.25 -11.59
C ASP A 68 1.29 -11.92 -11.50
N LYS A 69 1.67 -10.65 -11.64
CA LYS A 69 3.06 -10.21 -11.69
C LYS A 69 3.30 -9.03 -10.78
N VAL A 70 4.45 -9.05 -10.12
CA VAL A 70 4.97 -7.92 -9.36
C VAL A 70 6.26 -7.45 -10.02
N HIS A 71 6.24 -6.21 -10.48
CA HIS A 71 7.41 -5.52 -11.03
C HIS A 71 8.11 -4.78 -9.91
N ILE A 72 9.37 -5.02 -9.75
CA ILE A 72 10.22 -4.41 -8.73
C ILE A 72 11.32 -3.65 -9.44
N ARG A 73 11.54 -2.42 -9.03
CA ARG A 73 12.67 -1.60 -9.47
C ARG A 73 13.43 -1.08 -8.26
N VAL A 74 14.73 -1.27 -8.27
CA VAL A 74 15.63 -0.67 -7.29
C VAL A 74 15.98 0.72 -7.78
N LEU A 75 15.71 1.73 -6.96
CA LEU A 75 16.05 3.12 -7.20
C LEU A 75 17.22 3.47 -6.30
N ARG A 76 18.26 4.06 -6.86
CA ARG A 76 19.45 4.50 -6.12
C ARG A 76 19.71 5.97 -6.37
N SER A 77 20.14 6.68 -5.35
CA SER A 77 20.58 8.07 -5.44
C SER A 77 21.99 8.20 -4.86
N GLY A 78 22.84 8.95 -5.54
CA GLY A 78 24.25 9.11 -5.17
C GLY A 78 25.13 7.89 -5.53
N ASP A 79 26.41 7.95 -5.12
CA ASP A 79 27.39 6.89 -5.38
C ASP A 79 27.33 5.74 -4.35
N MET A 80 26.27 5.70 -3.54
CA MET A 80 26.14 4.78 -2.44
C MET A 80 25.65 3.41 -2.87
N VAL A 81 26.41 2.40 -2.46
CA VAL A 81 26.15 0.97 -2.52
C VAL A 81 26.47 0.33 -3.87
N SER A 82 27.65 -0.25 -3.94
CA SER A 82 28.11 -1.08 -5.07
C SER A 82 27.37 -2.41 -5.18
N SER A 83 26.85 -2.95 -4.08
CA SER A 83 26.13 -4.22 -4.04
C SER A 83 24.90 -4.17 -3.13
N TYR A 84 23.89 -4.89 -3.52
CA TYR A 84 22.66 -5.08 -2.75
C TYR A 84 22.09 -6.47 -3.04
N ARG A 85 21.23 -6.94 -2.13
CA ARG A 85 20.47 -8.18 -2.29
C ARG A 85 18.99 -7.87 -2.15
N LEU A 86 18.18 -8.51 -2.96
CA LEU A 86 16.74 -8.40 -2.93
C LEU A 86 16.13 -9.71 -2.44
N PHE A 87 15.26 -9.63 -1.45
CA PHE A 87 14.54 -10.78 -0.90
C PHE A 87 13.03 -10.55 -0.97
N SER A 88 12.30 -11.65 -1.11
CA SER A 88 10.86 -11.69 -0.82
C SER A 88 10.60 -12.50 0.44
N TYR A 89 9.53 -12.17 1.14
CA TYR A 89 9.03 -12.93 2.28
C TYR A 89 7.51 -13.06 2.18
N HIS A 90 7.06 -14.27 2.42
CA HIS A 90 5.65 -14.59 2.59
C HIS A 90 5.50 -15.54 3.77
N ASP A 91 4.47 -15.39 4.60
CA ASP A 91 4.28 -16.16 5.84
C ASP A 91 4.29 -17.68 5.64
N ARG A 92 3.76 -18.15 4.51
CA ARG A 92 3.69 -19.58 4.17
C ARG A 92 4.85 -20.09 3.34
N LEU A 93 5.57 -19.22 2.63
CA LEU A 93 6.65 -19.62 1.71
C LEU A 93 8.04 -19.30 2.28
N GLY A 94 8.11 -18.52 3.36
CA GLY A 94 9.35 -18.06 3.95
C GLY A 94 10.06 -17.00 3.11
N THR A 95 11.36 -16.90 3.29
CA THR A 95 12.23 -15.93 2.61
C THR A 95 12.87 -16.55 1.39
N GLN A 96 12.86 -15.81 0.29
CA GLN A 96 13.51 -16.18 -0.98
C GLN A 96 14.33 -15.01 -1.52
N GLU A 97 15.54 -15.29 -1.99
CA GLU A 97 16.34 -14.30 -2.69
C GLU A 97 15.88 -14.16 -4.14
N ILE A 98 15.79 -12.93 -4.61
CA ILE A 98 15.34 -12.59 -5.96
C ILE A 98 16.52 -12.04 -6.74
N ALA A 99 16.79 -12.65 -7.90
CA ALA A 99 17.78 -12.14 -8.82
C ALA A 99 17.27 -10.85 -9.50
N CYS A 100 18.06 -9.79 -9.44
CA CYS A 100 17.83 -8.58 -10.21
C CYS A 100 18.58 -8.61 -11.54
N SER A 101 18.00 -8.00 -12.55
CA SER A 101 18.68 -7.74 -13.82
C SER A 101 19.81 -6.72 -13.63
N SER A 102 20.71 -6.62 -14.63
CA SER A 102 21.76 -5.60 -14.68
C SER A 102 21.21 -4.16 -14.70
N GLN A 103 19.91 -3.97 -14.94
CA GLN A 103 19.22 -2.68 -14.97
C GLN A 103 18.44 -2.39 -13.68
N ASP A 104 18.76 -3.08 -12.58
CA ASP A 104 18.13 -2.88 -11.28
C ASP A 104 16.62 -3.16 -11.25
N TRP A 105 16.15 -4.14 -12.00
CA TRP A 105 14.76 -4.57 -11.97
C TRP A 105 14.62 -6.08 -11.82
N ALA A 106 13.49 -6.50 -11.25
CA ALA A 106 13.09 -7.89 -11.12
C ALA A 106 11.59 -8.04 -11.39
N LEU A 107 11.23 -9.24 -11.88
CA LEU A 107 9.86 -9.66 -12.10
C LEU A 107 9.57 -10.87 -11.23
N VAL A 108 8.56 -10.78 -10.39
CA VAL A 108 8.09 -11.89 -9.55
C VAL A 108 6.72 -12.32 -10.03
N HIS A 109 6.58 -13.60 -10.38
CA HIS A 109 5.29 -14.19 -10.70
C HIS A 109 4.60 -14.58 -9.39
N THR A 110 3.31 -14.20 -9.26
CA THR A 110 2.51 -14.52 -8.08
C THR A 110 1.58 -15.71 -8.31
N GLU A 111 1.70 -16.36 -9.47
CA GLU A 111 0.98 -17.60 -9.73
C GLU A 111 1.47 -18.70 -8.76
N GLY A 112 0.54 -19.33 -8.05
CA GLY A 112 0.86 -20.31 -7.02
C GLY A 112 1.31 -19.74 -5.67
N VAL A 113 1.45 -18.41 -5.55
CA VAL A 113 1.67 -17.76 -4.25
C VAL A 113 0.35 -17.72 -3.50
N PRO A 114 0.27 -18.23 -2.26
CA PRO A 114 -0.95 -18.16 -1.46
C PRO A 114 -1.43 -16.71 -1.24
N SER A 115 -2.73 -16.54 -0.99
CA SER A 115 -3.26 -15.24 -0.60
C SER A 115 -2.60 -14.74 0.68
N GLY A 116 -2.17 -13.48 0.68
CA GLY A 116 -1.49 -12.89 1.83
C GLY A 116 -0.57 -11.73 1.46
N CYS A 117 0.19 -11.30 2.46
CA CYS A 117 1.19 -10.26 2.30
C CYS A 117 2.47 -10.83 1.72
N LEU A 118 2.92 -10.25 0.61
CA LEU A 118 4.23 -10.54 0.02
C LEU A 118 5.09 -9.30 0.19
N SER A 119 6.08 -9.38 1.08
CA SER A 119 7.02 -8.30 1.39
C SER A 119 8.32 -8.45 0.61
N PHE A 120 8.88 -7.34 0.17
CA PHE A 120 10.16 -7.27 -0.53
C PHE A 120 11.13 -6.43 0.29
N PHE A 121 12.34 -6.94 0.48
CA PHE A 121 13.39 -6.29 1.26
C PHE A 121 14.62 -6.09 0.39
N LEU A 122 15.07 -4.86 0.30
CA LEU A 122 16.37 -4.52 -0.24
C LEU A 122 17.37 -4.42 0.91
N THR A 123 18.46 -5.17 0.85
CA THR A 123 19.50 -5.14 1.89
C THR A 123 20.85 -4.81 1.29
N ASP A 124 21.77 -4.29 2.13
CA ASP A 124 23.19 -4.24 1.82
C ASP A 124 23.87 -5.60 2.09
N ASP A 125 25.18 -5.69 1.83
CA ASP A 125 25.99 -6.90 2.05
C ASP A 125 26.05 -7.33 3.52
N SER A 126 25.77 -6.42 4.44
CA SER A 126 25.69 -6.70 5.88
C SER A 126 24.30 -7.17 6.31
N CYS A 127 23.40 -7.43 5.37
CA CYS A 127 21.99 -7.78 5.58
C CYS A 127 21.17 -6.70 6.30
N ARG A 128 21.64 -5.44 6.32
CA ARG A 128 20.86 -4.32 6.83
C ARG A 128 19.80 -3.94 5.82
N VAL A 129 18.55 -3.83 6.25
CA VAL A 129 17.42 -3.43 5.39
C VAL A 129 17.54 -1.97 4.99
N LEU A 130 17.61 -1.71 3.70
CA LEU A 130 17.66 -0.37 3.10
C LEU A 130 16.28 0.12 2.70
N SER A 131 15.42 -0.78 2.24
CA SER A 131 14.05 -0.46 1.85
C SER A 131 13.16 -1.69 1.93
N GLU A 132 11.91 -1.49 2.27
CA GLU A 132 10.87 -2.51 2.31
C GLU A 132 9.63 -2.05 1.55
N ARG A 133 8.99 -3.00 0.86
CA ARG A 133 7.67 -2.79 0.24
C ARG A 133 6.86 -4.07 0.34
N THR A 134 5.58 -3.92 0.63
CA THR A 134 4.65 -5.05 0.74
C THR A 134 3.51 -4.87 -0.26
N VAL A 135 3.12 -5.97 -0.91
CA VAL A 135 1.92 -6.08 -1.74
C VAL A 135 1.01 -7.15 -1.17
N TYR A 136 -0.26 -7.06 -1.44
CA TYR A 136 -1.20 -8.14 -1.13
C TYR A 136 -1.39 -9.00 -2.38
N VAL A 137 -1.13 -10.29 -2.24
CA VAL A 137 -1.42 -11.30 -3.26
C VAL A 137 -2.80 -11.85 -2.99
N ASP A 138 -3.68 -11.77 -3.98
CA ASP A 138 -5.00 -12.39 -3.96
C ASP A 138 -4.94 -13.59 -4.91
N ALA A 139 -4.60 -14.75 -4.36
CA ALA A 139 -4.51 -16.00 -5.13
C ALA A 139 -5.89 -16.55 -5.47
N ASP A 140 -6.86 -16.25 -4.64
CA ASP A 140 -8.22 -16.77 -4.76
C ASP A 140 -9.10 -15.76 -5.50
N LYS A 141 -9.11 -15.85 -6.82
CA LYS A 141 -10.00 -15.06 -7.67
C LYS A 141 -11.47 -15.48 -7.55
N SER A 142 -11.73 -16.62 -6.96
CA SER A 142 -13.08 -17.06 -6.62
C SER A 142 -13.47 -16.45 -5.28
N ARG A 143 -13.94 -15.21 -5.32
CA ARG A 143 -14.58 -14.64 -4.12
C ARG A 143 -15.79 -15.51 -3.79
N PRO A 144 -15.87 -16.05 -2.56
CA PRO A 144 -17.07 -16.75 -2.17
C PRO A 144 -18.27 -15.80 -2.33
N THR A 145 -19.26 -16.24 -3.04
CA THR A 145 -20.49 -15.47 -3.19
C THR A 145 -21.28 -15.64 -1.90
N PHE A 146 -21.40 -14.57 -1.14
CA PHE A 146 -22.29 -14.53 0.01
C PHE A 146 -23.69 -14.16 -0.46
N GLN A 147 -24.67 -14.97 -0.15
CA GLN A 147 -26.05 -14.55 -0.10
C GLN A 147 -26.40 -14.20 1.33
N ILE A 148 -26.66 -12.93 1.58
CA ILE A 148 -27.20 -12.49 2.88
C ILE A 148 -28.72 -12.49 2.70
N GLU A 149 -29.38 -13.45 3.30
CA GLU A 149 -30.83 -13.43 3.40
C GLU A 149 -31.22 -12.59 4.61
N LYS A 150 -31.95 -11.51 4.34
CA LYS A 150 -32.50 -10.68 5.39
C LYS A 150 -33.76 -11.35 5.91
N VAL A 151 -33.67 -12.04 7.01
CA VAL A 151 -34.84 -12.52 7.73
C VAL A 151 -35.35 -11.37 8.59
N HIS A 152 -36.53 -10.86 8.26
CA HIS A 152 -37.17 -9.82 9.05
C HIS A 152 -37.82 -10.45 10.26
N SER A 153 -37.25 -10.24 11.44
CA SER A 153 -37.86 -10.58 12.71
C SER A 153 -38.54 -9.34 13.29
N PRO A 154 -39.78 -9.40 13.79
CA PRO A 154 -40.40 -8.29 14.48
C PRO A 154 -39.75 -8.16 15.88
N GLY A 155 -38.68 -7.34 15.94
CA GLY A 155 -37.86 -7.13 17.15
C GLY A 155 -36.51 -6.49 16.79
N SER A 156 -35.68 -6.29 17.79
CA SER A 156 -34.33 -5.69 17.63
C SER A 156 -33.26 -6.69 17.20
N GLU A 157 -33.58 -7.95 16.96
CA GLU A 157 -32.65 -9.00 16.53
C GLU A 157 -32.71 -9.21 15.03
N TRP A 158 -31.54 -9.36 14.42
CA TRP A 158 -31.35 -9.62 12.99
C TRP A 158 -30.70 -10.98 12.84
N ASP A 159 -31.37 -11.91 12.16
CA ASP A 159 -30.78 -13.16 11.74
C ASP A 159 -30.09 -12.98 10.39
N LEU A 160 -28.79 -13.22 10.36
CA LEU A 160 -27.97 -13.19 9.15
C LEU A 160 -27.50 -14.61 8.85
N SER A 161 -27.95 -15.18 7.75
CA SER A 161 -27.43 -16.44 7.22
C SER A 161 -26.47 -16.18 6.08
N ALA A 162 -25.29 -16.79 6.14
CA ALA A 162 -24.29 -16.75 5.08
C ALA A 162 -24.12 -18.16 4.51
N LEU A 163 -24.42 -18.35 3.23
CA LEU A 163 -24.18 -19.59 2.51
C LEU A 163 -22.83 -19.49 1.79
N THR A 164 -21.98 -20.47 2.02
CA THR A 164 -20.70 -20.60 1.31
C THR A 164 -20.59 -21.99 0.69
N GLN A 165 -19.89 -22.06 -0.45
CA GLN A 165 -19.58 -23.34 -1.10
C GLN A 165 -18.26 -23.96 -0.60
N GLN A 166 -17.59 -23.31 0.37
CA GLN A 166 -16.33 -23.79 0.93
C GLN A 166 -16.55 -24.54 2.25
N ASP A 167 -15.77 -25.59 2.47
CA ASP A 167 -15.92 -26.50 3.63
C ASP A 167 -15.59 -25.84 4.98
N SER A 168 -14.80 -24.76 4.97
CA SER A 168 -14.53 -23.96 6.17
C SER A 168 -14.16 -22.52 5.79
N MET A 169 -14.74 -21.54 6.51
CA MET A 169 -14.49 -20.14 6.33
C MET A 169 -14.61 -19.37 7.64
N THR A 170 -13.72 -18.41 7.85
CA THR A 170 -13.86 -17.42 8.93
C THR A 170 -14.54 -16.17 8.37
N VAL A 171 -15.69 -15.82 8.93
CA VAL A 171 -16.47 -14.65 8.52
C VAL A 171 -16.40 -13.60 9.60
N PHE A 172 -16.02 -12.38 9.20
CA PHE A 172 -16.09 -11.18 10.05
C PHE A 172 -17.28 -10.33 9.58
N ALA A 173 -18.31 -10.24 10.41
CA ALA A 173 -19.46 -9.40 10.16
C ALA A 173 -19.34 -8.07 10.91
N ARG A 174 -19.64 -6.97 10.24
CA ARG A 174 -19.71 -5.64 10.84
C ARG A 174 -20.99 -4.94 10.42
N ILE A 175 -21.76 -4.48 11.39
CA ILE A 175 -22.96 -3.66 11.17
C ILE A 175 -22.52 -2.21 11.16
N LEU A 176 -22.83 -1.49 10.10
CA LEU A 176 -22.52 -0.07 9.93
C LEU A 176 -23.82 0.71 9.71
N PRO A 177 -23.92 1.95 10.22
CA PRO A 177 -25.02 2.83 9.86
C PRO A 177 -25.12 3.02 8.34
N GLU A 178 -26.32 3.15 7.81
CA GLU A 178 -26.59 3.24 6.36
C GLU A 178 -25.85 4.39 5.66
N ALA A 179 -25.53 5.46 6.40
CA ALA A 179 -24.76 6.59 5.92
C ALA A 179 -23.24 6.31 5.73
N SER A 180 -22.73 5.19 6.22
CA SER A 180 -21.30 4.84 6.11
C SER A 180 -21.06 3.92 4.91
N ASN A 181 -21.06 4.46 3.71
CA ASN A 181 -20.83 3.75 2.43
C ASN A 181 -19.38 3.26 2.22
N SER A 182 -18.60 3.02 3.27
CA SER A 182 -17.25 2.49 3.12
C SER A 182 -17.24 0.99 3.43
N ALA A 183 -17.34 0.17 2.39
CA ALA A 183 -16.96 -1.24 2.48
C ALA A 183 -15.47 -1.34 2.79
N LEU A 184 -15.11 -1.27 4.08
CA LEU A 184 -13.77 -1.53 4.55
C LEU A 184 -13.59 -3.05 4.58
N THR A 185 -13.15 -3.62 3.47
CA THR A 185 -12.65 -4.99 3.45
C THR A 185 -11.25 -5.01 4.05
N ALA A 186 -10.81 -6.15 4.59
CA ALA A 186 -9.43 -6.33 5.06
C ALA A 186 -8.44 -5.96 3.94
N GLU A 187 -8.74 -6.30 2.69
CA GLU A 187 -7.99 -5.91 1.50
C GLU A 187 -7.91 -4.38 1.33
N THR A 188 -9.02 -3.68 1.53
CA THR A 188 -9.07 -2.22 1.40
C THR A 188 -8.25 -1.55 2.51
N VAL A 189 -8.32 -2.06 3.74
CA VAL A 189 -7.51 -1.57 4.86
C VAL A 189 -6.04 -1.84 4.59
N PHE A 190 -5.69 -3.05 4.15
CA PHE A 190 -4.31 -3.41 3.84
C PHE A 190 -3.75 -2.59 2.68
N LYS A 191 -4.46 -2.45 1.58
CA LYS A 191 -4.05 -1.60 0.45
C LYS A 191 -3.88 -0.14 0.86
N ARG A 192 -4.68 0.35 1.80
CA ARG A 192 -4.54 1.69 2.36
C ARG A 192 -3.33 1.81 3.28
N THR A 193 -3.10 0.83 4.16
CA THR A 193 -1.97 0.87 5.10
C THR A 193 -0.64 0.61 4.41
N SER A 194 -0.56 -0.31 3.46
CA SER A 194 0.67 -0.58 2.70
C SER A 194 1.12 0.60 1.83
N SER A 195 0.18 1.46 1.40
CA SER A 195 0.52 2.72 0.72
C SER A 195 0.96 3.83 1.68
N LEU A 196 0.67 3.69 2.98
CA LEU A 196 1.00 4.65 4.04
C LEU A 196 2.27 4.27 4.82
N VAL A 197 2.74 3.04 4.70
CA VAL A 197 4.03 2.66 5.31
C VAL A 197 5.15 3.30 4.49
N SER A 198 5.41 4.55 4.82
CA SER A 198 6.71 5.17 4.56
C SER A 198 7.77 4.35 5.30
N PRO A 199 8.94 4.09 4.70
CA PRO A 199 10.02 3.46 5.45
C PRO A 199 10.22 4.25 6.73
N LEU A 200 10.22 3.54 7.86
CA LEU A 200 10.59 4.12 9.14
C LEU A 200 11.91 4.87 8.95
N PRO A 201 12.04 6.11 9.42
CA PRO A 201 13.31 6.79 9.39
C PRO A 201 14.24 6.01 10.32
N PHE A 202 15.27 5.40 9.75
CA PHE A 202 16.41 4.89 10.49
C PHE A 202 17.43 6.00 10.65
#